data_4220901e0a35549c9886ccb3f616232f
#
_entry.id   4220901e0a35549c9886ccb3f616232f
#
_cell.length_a   1.000
_cell.length_b   1.000
_cell.length_c   1.000
_cell.angle_alpha   90.00
_cell.angle_beta   90.00
_cell.angle_gamma   90.00
#
_symmetry.space_group_name_H-M   'P 1'
#
loop_
_entity.id
_entity.type
_entity.pdbx_description
1 polymer ?
#
loop_
_entity_poly.entity_id
_entity_poly.type
_entity_poly.pdbx_seq_one_letter_code
_entity_poly.pdbx_strand_id
1 'polypeptide(L)'
;IEEDDRDMQVEAIGFDPWSATQLSTSLYGQGLPMVKVRQGYASMSAPLKRMKALVYMRDLGHDNPIADWCVDNLAVARDPSGNVKPDKAKSGEKIDLVAALVTAMSQAMIFDAEREAQAASEEHGAGFLV
;
A
#
# COMPACT_ATOMS: atom_id res chain seq x y z
N ILE A 1 2.31 13.24 9.43
CA ILE A 1 3.37 12.22 9.23
C ILE A 1 4.37 12.30 10.38
N GLU A 2 5.00 13.47 10.64
CA GLU A 2 5.96 13.62 11.76
C GLU A 2 5.33 13.44 13.14
N GLU A 3 4.05 13.77 13.30
CA GLU A 3 3.28 13.60 14.52
C GLU A 3 2.88 12.13 14.69
N ASP A 4 2.48 11.47 13.60
CA ASP A 4 2.14 10.05 13.58
C ASP A 4 3.35 9.15 13.89
N ASP A 5 4.56 9.53 13.44
CA ASP A 5 5.78 8.77 13.72
C ASP A 5 6.19 8.80 15.22
N ARG A 6 5.69 9.77 15.98
CA ARG A 6 5.90 9.84 17.44
C ARG A 6 5.03 8.88 18.22
N ASP A 7 3.83 8.61 17.73
CA ASP A 7 2.84 7.77 18.38
C ASP A 7 2.82 6.33 17.82
N MET A 8 3.29 6.14 16.58
CA MET A 8 3.33 4.87 15.86
C MET A 8 4.67 4.74 15.14
N GLN A 9 5.25 3.56 15.12
CA GLN A 9 6.42 3.27 14.31
C GLN A 9 6.00 3.21 12.83
N VAL A 10 6.43 4.20 12.04
CA VAL A 10 6.19 4.26 10.60
C VAL A 10 7.25 3.44 9.86
N GLU A 11 6.88 2.28 9.33
CA GLU A 11 7.80 1.35 8.66
C GLU A 11 8.09 1.76 7.20
N ALA A 12 7.14 2.34 6.49
CA ALA A 12 7.32 2.85 5.14
C ALA A 12 6.28 3.91 4.78
N ILE A 13 6.68 4.86 3.94
CA ILE A 13 5.80 5.85 3.32
C ILE A 13 5.90 5.70 1.82
N GLY A 14 4.94 5.01 1.23
CA GLY A 14 4.85 4.85 -0.23
C GLY A 14 4.42 6.15 -0.91
N PHE A 15 5.11 6.52 -1.98
CA PHE A 15 4.73 7.70 -2.78
C PHE A 15 4.87 7.45 -4.28
N ASP A 16 4.05 8.15 -5.07
CA ASP A 16 4.18 8.17 -6.52
C ASP A 16 5.35 9.07 -6.92
N PRO A 17 6.42 8.51 -7.54
CA PRO A 17 7.60 9.29 -7.91
C PRO A 17 7.31 10.39 -8.93
N TRP A 18 6.19 10.32 -9.65
CA TRP A 18 5.83 11.29 -10.67
C TRP A 18 5.32 12.62 -10.10
N SER A 19 4.71 12.61 -8.92
CA SER A 19 4.01 13.78 -8.37
C SER A 19 4.65 14.38 -7.11
N ALA A 20 5.61 13.72 -6.48
CA ALA A 20 6.02 14.06 -5.11
C ALA A 20 7.54 14.14 -4.89
N THR A 21 8.34 14.36 -5.93
CA THR A 21 9.82 14.31 -5.82
C THR A 21 10.37 15.30 -4.79
N GLN A 22 9.90 16.55 -4.78
CA GLN A 22 10.42 17.58 -3.87
C GLN A 22 10.01 17.29 -2.42
N LEU A 23 8.75 16.94 -2.18
CA LEU A 23 8.24 16.60 -0.86
C LEU A 23 8.92 15.33 -0.33
N SER A 24 9.07 14.29 -1.16
CA SER A 24 9.71 13.05 -0.74
C SER A 24 11.18 13.24 -0.39
N THR A 25 11.89 14.11 -1.11
CA THR A 25 13.29 14.45 -0.79
C THR A 25 13.39 15.16 0.55
N SER A 26 12.49 16.09 0.85
CA SER A 26 12.44 16.79 2.12
C SER A 26 12.15 15.85 3.28
N LEU A 27 11.15 14.98 3.14
CA LEU A 27 10.77 14.00 4.18
C LEU A 27 11.86 12.94 4.40
N TYR A 28 12.50 12.48 3.33
CA TYR A 28 13.65 11.57 3.43
C TYR A 28 14.82 12.23 4.19
N GLY A 29 15.08 13.52 3.94
CA GLY A 29 16.10 14.29 4.67
C GLY A 29 15.80 14.44 6.16
N GLN A 30 14.55 14.28 6.58
CA GLN A 30 14.10 14.25 7.98
C GLN A 30 14.17 12.85 8.60
N GLY A 31 14.63 11.84 7.86
CA GLY A 31 14.77 10.47 8.34
C GLY A 31 13.54 9.59 8.16
N LEU A 32 12.50 10.06 7.45
CA LEU A 32 11.31 9.25 7.20
C LEU A 32 11.55 8.18 6.10
N PRO A 33 11.02 6.96 6.27
CA PRO A 33 11.27 5.83 5.36
C PRO A 33 10.46 5.95 4.07
N MET A 34 10.92 6.77 3.14
CA MET A 34 10.26 7.07 1.87
C MET A 34 10.52 6.00 0.82
N VAL A 35 9.46 5.39 0.26
CA VAL A 35 9.54 4.32 -0.75
C VAL A 35 8.80 4.72 -2.03
N LYS A 36 9.50 4.62 -3.18
CA LYS A 36 8.90 4.88 -4.50
C LYS A 36 7.97 3.74 -4.91
N VAL A 37 6.71 4.04 -5.17
CA VAL A 37 5.70 3.08 -5.63
C VAL A 37 5.11 3.58 -6.95
N ARG A 38 5.42 2.90 -8.04
CA ARG A 38 4.86 3.24 -9.36
C ARG A 38 3.39 2.86 -9.43
N GLN A 39 2.57 3.70 -10.08
CA GLN A 39 1.12 3.51 -10.20
C GLN A 39 0.71 2.62 -11.40
N GLY A 40 1.58 1.70 -11.80
CA GLY A 40 1.34 0.74 -12.88
C GLY A 40 0.69 -0.58 -12.41
N TYR A 41 0.30 -1.41 -13.36
CA TYR A 41 -0.30 -2.73 -13.08
C TYR A 41 0.58 -3.63 -12.22
N ALA A 42 1.91 -3.63 -12.44
CA ALA A 42 2.86 -4.45 -11.69
C ALA A 42 2.86 -4.15 -10.19
N SER A 43 2.75 -2.87 -9.82
CA SER A 43 2.78 -2.43 -8.43
C SER A 43 1.41 -2.41 -7.76
N MET A 44 0.34 -2.15 -8.53
CA MET A 44 -0.98 -1.87 -7.98
C MET A 44 -1.94 -3.08 -8.02
N SER A 45 -1.69 -4.08 -8.87
CA SER A 45 -2.65 -5.16 -9.07
C SER A 45 -2.81 -6.06 -7.83
N ALA A 46 -1.73 -6.58 -7.28
CA ALA A 46 -1.78 -7.44 -6.11
C ALA A 46 -2.33 -6.71 -4.87
N PRO A 47 -1.88 -5.47 -4.55
CA PRO A 47 -2.42 -4.70 -3.43
C PRO A 47 -3.92 -4.39 -3.57
N LEU A 48 -4.39 -4.01 -4.76
CA LEU A 48 -5.81 -3.74 -4.99
C LEU A 48 -6.67 -5.01 -4.82
N LYS A 49 -6.19 -6.15 -5.32
CA LYS A 49 -6.86 -7.45 -5.12
C LYS A 49 -6.88 -7.85 -3.64
N ARG A 50 -5.79 -7.61 -2.92
CA ARG A 50 -5.69 -7.88 -1.48
C ARG A 50 -6.68 -7.01 -0.69
N MET A 51 -6.71 -5.70 -0.95
CA MET A 51 -7.69 -4.80 -0.33
C MET A 51 -9.12 -5.27 -0.57
N LYS A 52 -9.46 -5.62 -1.81
CA LYS A 52 -10.78 -6.15 -2.13
C LYS A 52 -11.12 -7.40 -1.32
N ALA A 53 -10.18 -8.33 -1.17
CA ALA A 53 -10.37 -9.53 -0.36
C ALA A 53 -10.62 -9.19 1.11
N LEU A 54 -9.85 -8.27 1.70
CA LEU A 54 -10.02 -7.83 3.09
C LEU A 54 -11.38 -7.17 3.33
N VAL A 55 -11.88 -6.37 2.38
CA VAL A 55 -13.22 -5.78 2.46
C VAL A 55 -14.29 -6.88 2.46
N TYR A 56 -14.20 -7.89 1.59
CA TYR A 56 -15.16 -9.00 1.56
C TYR A 56 -15.12 -9.86 2.84
N MET A 57 -13.93 -10.05 3.42
CA MET A 57 -13.75 -10.77 4.68
C MET A 57 -14.13 -9.94 5.91
N ARG A 58 -14.41 -8.65 5.74
CA ARG A 58 -14.65 -7.67 6.82
C ARG A 58 -13.45 -7.49 7.75
N ASP A 59 -12.25 -7.70 7.24
CA ASP A 59 -10.98 -7.53 7.96
C ASP A 59 -10.35 -6.15 7.75
N LEU A 60 -10.94 -5.34 6.87
CA LEU A 60 -10.58 -3.93 6.66
C LEU A 60 -11.73 -3.05 7.14
N GLY A 61 -11.56 -2.41 8.27
CA GLY A 61 -12.52 -1.50 8.85
C GLY A 61 -12.02 -0.04 8.83
N HIS A 62 -12.92 0.89 8.66
CA HIS A 62 -12.72 2.32 8.85
C HIS A 62 -14.05 3.00 9.13
N ASP A 63 -14.02 4.21 9.65
CA ASP A 63 -15.17 5.07 9.92
C ASP A 63 -15.14 6.38 9.10
N ASN A 64 -14.32 6.43 8.06
CA ASN A 64 -14.11 7.63 7.26
C ASN A 64 -15.07 7.68 6.04
N PRO A 65 -16.06 8.59 6.03
CA PRO A 65 -17.02 8.69 4.93
C PRO A 65 -16.38 9.13 3.60
N ILE A 66 -15.21 9.78 3.63
CA ILE A 66 -14.48 10.13 2.42
C ILE A 66 -13.90 8.85 1.76
N ALA A 67 -13.50 7.85 2.56
CA ALA A 67 -13.06 6.58 2.02
C ALA A 67 -14.19 5.85 1.30
N ASP A 68 -15.38 5.78 1.88
CA ASP A 68 -16.58 5.22 1.24
C ASP A 68 -16.87 5.93 -0.10
N TRP A 69 -16.89 7.25 -0.07
CA TRP A 69 -17.12 8.06 -1.27
C TRP A 69 -16.07 7.80 -2.37
N CYS A 70 -14.78 7.69 -2.01
CA CYS A 70 -13.72 7.37 -2.98
C CYS A 70 -13.87 5.96 -3.56
N VAL A 71 -14.29 4.98 -2.76
CA VAL A 71 -14.53 3.61 -3.21
C VAL A 71 -15.72 3.54 -4.17
N ASP A 72 -16.80 4.24 -3.86
CA ASP A 72 -18.02 4.31 -4.72
C ASP A 72 -17.71 4.90 -6.10
N ASN A 73 -16.74 5.81 -6.18
CA ASN A 73 -16.32 6.45 -7.43
C ASN A 73 -15.19 5.71 -8.15
N LEU A 74 -14.66 4.63 -7.58
CA LEU A 74 -13.50 3.93 -8.11
C LEU A 74 -13.82 3.19 -9.41
N ALA A 75 -13.23 3.60 -10.50
CA ALA A 75 -13.10 2.77 -11.71
C ALA A 75 -11.77 2.01 -11.68
N VAL A 76 -11.78 0.81 -12.25
CA VAL A 76 -10.62 -0.09 -12.29
C VAL A 76 -10.27 -0.38 -13.75
N ALA A 77 -9.04 -0.10 -14.14
CA ALA A 77 -8.48 -0.53 -15.41
C ALA A 77 -8.02 -1.99 -15.32
N ARG A 78 -8.17 -2.72 -16.41
CA ARG A 78 -7.71 -4.12 -16.56
C ARG A 78 -6.82 -4.25 -17.79
N ASP A 79 -5.78 -5.05 -17.67
CA ASP A 79 -5.00 -5.50 -18.82
C ASP A 79 -5.47 -6.88 -19.33
N PRO A 80 -5.00 -7.33 -20.52
CA PRO A 80 -5.35 -8.65 -21.04
C PRO A 80 -4.93 -9.83 -20.15
N SER A 81 -3.94 -9.64 -19.28
CA SER A 81 -3.47 -10.65 -18.33
C SER A 81 -4.28 -10.69 -17.02
N GLY A 82 -5.32 -9.86 -16.90
CA GLY A 82 -6.18 -9.79 -15.72
C GLY A 82 -5.58 -9.00 -14.55
N ASN A 83 -4.53 -8.25 -14.78
CA ASN A 83 -4.04 -7.28 -13.80
C ASN A 83 -4.98 -6.08 -13.72
N VAL A 84 -5.05 -5.49 -12.54
CA VAL A 84 -5.94 -4.37 -12.24
C VAL A 84 -5.18 -3.22 -11.61
N LYS A 85 -5.67 -2.01 -11.82
CA LYS A 85 -5.20 -0.81 -11.11
C LYS A 85 -6.31 0.24 -11.01
N PRO A 86 -6.27 1.15 -10.05
CA PRO A 86 -7.16 2.30 -10.04
C PRO A 86 -7.03 3.11 -11.35
N ASP A 87 -8.17 3.49 -11.92
CA ASP A 87 -8.24 4.29 -13.15
C ASP A 87 -8.80 5.67 -12.84
N LYS A 88 -7.91 6.63 -12.59
CA LYS A 88 -8.30 8.02 -12.28
C LYS A 88 -9.05 8.70 -13.43
N ALA A 89 -8.76 8.33 -14.66
CA ALA A 89 -9.38 8.95 -15.83
C ALA A 89 -10.84 8.50 -16.04
N LYS A 90 -11.17 7.26 -15.64
CA LYS A 90 -12.51 6.68 -15.75
C LYS A 90 -13.30 6.76 -14.46
N SER A 91 -12.68 7.10 -13.34
CA SER A 91 -13.37 7.32 -12.07
C SER A 91 -14.29 8.52 -12.16
N GLY A 92 -15.49 8.43 -11.56
CA GLY A 92 -16.50 9.49 -11.60
C GLY A 92 -16.06 10.76 -10.89
N GLU A 93 -15.24 10.60 -9.85
CA GLU A 93 -14.72 11.68 -9.00
C GLU A 93 -13.30 11.35 -8.54
N LYS A 94 -12.78 12.13 -7.56
CA LYS A 94 -11.43 11.89 -7.01
C LYS A 94 -11.36 10.61 -6.20
N ILE A 95 -10.33 9.82 -6.44
CA ILE A 95 -10.07 8.53 -5.78
C ILE A 95 -8.70 8.52 -5.07
N ASP A 96 -8.20 9.70 -4.70
CA ASP A 96 -6.83 9.82 -4.18
C ASP A 96 -6.62 9.02 -2.88
N LEU A 97 -7.64 8.96 -2.01
CA LEU A 97 -7.57 8.16 -0.79
C LEU A 97 -7.45 6.66 -1.09
N VAL A 98 -8.22 6.15 -2.07
CA VAL A 98 -8.10 4.74 -2.48
C VAL A 98 -6.73 4.47 -3.10
N ALA A 99 -6.23 5.36 -3.94
CA ALA A 99 -4.89 5.23 -4.52
C ALA A 99 -3.80 5.22 -3.43
N ALA A 100 -3.93 6.05 -2.41
CA ALA A 100 -3.04 6.07 -1.25
C ALA A 100 -3.12 4.77 -0.43
N LEU A 101 -4.32 4.26 -0.17
CA LEU A 101 -4.53 2.98 0.53
C LEU A 101 -3.92 1.80 -0.24
N VAL A 102 -4.09 1.74 -1.57
CA VAL A 102 -3.47 0.70 -2.41
C VAL A 102 -1.95 0.81 -2.36
N THR A 103 -1.41 2.03 -2.38
CA THR A 103 0.03 2.28 -2.23
C THR A 103 0.55 1.82 -0.87
N ALA A 104 -0.15 2.12 0.22
CA ALA A 104 0.18 1.64 1.56
C ALA A 104 0.09 0.10 1.66
N MET A 105 -0.96 -0.50 1.11
CA MET A 105 -1.13 -1.95 1.05
C MET A 105 0.03 -2.64 0.30
N SER A 106 0.58 -2.01 -0.73
CA SER A 106 1.74 -2.57 -1.43
C SER A 106 2.96 -2.72 -0.53
N GLN A 107 3.17 -1.78 0.39
CA GLN A 107 4.26 -1.83 1.37
C GLN A 107 3.95 -2.83 2.50
N ALA A 108 2.73 -2.84 3.01
CA ALA A 108 2.31 -3.79 4.04
C ALA A 108 2.51 -5.24 3.59
N MET A 109 2.17 -5.57 2.34
CA MET A 109 2.39 -6.91 1.78
C MET A 109 3.87 -7.30 1.68
N ILE A 110 4.77 -6.35 1.42
CA ILE A 110 6.22 -6.58 1.41
C ILE A 110 6.71 -6.90 2.82
N PHE A 111 6.32 -6.10 3.80
CA PHE A 111 6.68 -6.32 5.21
C PHE A 111 6.17 -7.65 5.75
N ASP A 112 4.93 -8.02 5.43
CA ASP A 112 4.37 -9.31 5.85
C ASP A 112 5.19 -10.47 5.27
N ALA A 113 5.54 -10.42 3.99
CA ALA A 113 6.36 -11.45 3.34
C ALA A 113 7.78 -11.54 3.93
N GLU A 114 8.40 -10.41 4.26
CA GLU A 114 9.71 -10.37 4.91
C GLU A 114 9.67 -10.96 6.32
N ARG A 115 8.64 -10.65 7.11
CA ARG A 115 8.44 -11.20 8.44
C ARG A 115 8.20 -12.70 8.41
N GLU A 116 7.39 -13.20 7.48
CA GLU A 116 7.15 -14.63 7.29
C GLU A 116 8.45 -15.37 6.90
N ALA A 117 9.23 -14.80 5.98
CA ALA A 117 10.51 -15.37 5.59
C ALA A 117 11.51 -15.42 6.75
N GLN A 118 11.53 -14.38 7.60
CA GLN A 118 12.40 -14.31 8.76
C GLN A 118 12.01 -15.34 9.82
N ALA A 119 10.72 -15.47 10.13
CA ALA A 119 10.19 -16.48 11.05
C ALA A 119 10.50 -17.90 10.59
N ALA A 120 10.34 -18.21 9.28
CA ALA A 120 10.66 -19.51 8.71
C ALA A 120 12.18 -19.83 8.80
N SER A 121 13.03 -18.81 8.68
CA SER A 121 14.50 -19.00 8.80
C SER A 121 14.93 -19.28 10.24
N GLU A 122 14.28 -18.67 11.22
CA GLU A 122 14.52 -18.88 12.64
C GLU A 122 14.11 -20.29 13.09
N GLU A 123 12.96 -20.79 12.62
CA GLU A 123 12.49 -22.15 12.87
C GLU A 123 13.46 -23.20 12.29
N HIS A 124 14.00 -22.98 11.09
CA HIS A 124 14.99 -23.87 10.47
C HIS A 124 16.35 -23.82 11.19
N GLY A 125 16.75 -22.63 11.66
CA GLY A 125 18.00 -22.45 12.43
C GLY A 125 17.97 -23.13 13.80
N ALA A 126 16.82 -23.13 14.48
CA ALA A 126 16.63 -23.79 15.76
C ALA A 126 16.63 -25.34 15.66
N GLY A 127 16.27 -25.91 14.49
CA GLY A 127 16.29 -27.35 14.23
C GLY A 127 17.68 -27.95 14.02
N PHE A 128 18.71 -27.13 13.81
CA PHE A 128 20.10 -27.57 13.57
C PHE A 128 20.96 -27.66 14.83
N LEU A 129 20.48 -27.27 15.98
CA LEU A 129 21.21 -27.23 17.27
C LEU A 129 20.85 -28.41 18.21
N VAL A 130 20.20 -29.42 17.69
CA VAL A 130 19.93 -30.66 18.45
C VAL A 130 20.81 -31.79 17.99
#